data_618f6e1f5ff12784821fd6521270ae61
#
_entry.id   618f6e1f5ff12784821fd6521270ae61
#
_cell.length_a   1.000
_cell.length_b   1.000
_cell.length_c   1.000
_cell.angle_alpha   90.00
_cell.angle_beta   90.00
_cell.angle_gamma   90.00
#
_symmetry.space_group_name_H-M   'P 1'
#
loop_
_entity.id
_entity.type
_entity.pdbx_description
1 polymer ?
#
loop_
_entity_poly.entity_id
_entity_poly.type
_entity_poly.pdbx_seq_one_letter_code
_entity_poly.pdbx_strand_id
1 'polypeptide(L)'
;MEAKAMARFTLGKQSSLAPERHRSSELVEEEEGEGIDQGVRLMYLANEGDLIGIQELLDSGIDVNFRDIDNRTALHVAACQGLTDVVAFLLQRGAEVDPKDRWGSTPLADAICYKNHDVIKLLEKHGAKHLMAPMHVKHAGEVPEYEIDASELDFANSVEIDKGTFQIASWRGIQVAVKKLPEEVLTDEDKVRAFRDELELLQRIRHPNVVQFLGAVTQSSPMMIVTEYLPKGDLRGYLIRKGALKPAKAVRFALDIARGISYLHENKPAPIIHRDLEPSNLLLDDSGHLKVADFGVSKLLTVKDYRPLSCQDTSCRYAAPEVFKNEEYDTKVDVFSFALILQEMIEGCPPFYAKQETEVPKAFVARERPPFRAPIKRYAHGIKELIEECWNEKPAKRPTFRQIITSLESIYNRISHKRRWKVRPLKCFPTFEVTLKKDRSSRSSSSWSPDSI
;
A
#
# COMPACT_ATOMS: atom_id res chain seq x y z
N MET A 1 -3.91 -33.36 33.29
CA MET A 1 -3.44 -31.94 33.20
C MET A 1 -2.92 -31.75 31.78
N GLU A 2 -3.79 -31.37 30.89
CA GLU A 2 -3.45 -31.16 29.49
C GLU A 2 -3.05 -29.71 29.30
N ALA A 3 -1.83 -29.49 28.84
CA ALA A 3 -1.29 -28.17 28.49
C ALA A 3 -1.89 -27.76 27.14
N LYS A 4 -2.74 -26.72 27.12
CA LYS A 4 -3.17 -26.06 25.92
C LYS A 4 -1.95 -25.44 25.24
N ALA A 5 -1.65 -25.91 24.04
CA ALA A 5 -0.65 -25.32 23.15
C ALA A 5 -1.13 -23.94 22.71
N MET A 6 -0.45 -22.87 23.16
CA MET A 6 -0.58 -21.56 22.58
C MET A 6 -0.04 -21.59 21.15
N ALA A 7 -0.86 -21.19 20.19
CA ALA A 7 -0.45 -20.98 18.82
C ALA A 7 0.64 -19.89 18.82
N ARG A 8 1.87 -20.26 18.51
CA ARG A 8 2.98 -19.34 18.28
C ARG A 8 2.84 -18.82 16.86
N PHE A 9 2.52 -17.55 16.74
CA PHE A 9 2.72 -16.83 15.48
C PHE A 9 4.23 -16.77 15.20
N THR A 10 4.69 -17.51 14.23
CA THR A 10 6.06 -17.38 13.70
C THR A 10 6.10 -16.23 12.73
N LEU A 11 6.47 -15.03 13.22
CA LEU A 11 6.93 -13.94 12.36
C LEU A 11 8.19 -14.41 11.63
N GLY A 12 8.13 -14.39 10.29
CA GLY A 12 9.25 -14.75 9.42
C GLY A 12 10.47 -13.88 9.73
N LYS A 13 11.54 -14.51 10.17
CA LYS A 13 12.85 -13.88 10.34
C LYS A 13 13.41 -13.54 8.96
N GLN A 14 13.43 -12.28 8.59
CA GLN A 14 14.49 -11.74 7.71
C GLN A 14 14.50 -10.22 7.78
N SER A 15 15.40 -9.70 8.62
CA SER A 15 15.85 -8.33 8.63
C SER A 15 16.76 -8.11 7.41
N SER A 16 16.62 -6.98 6.73
CA SER A 16 17.52 -6.53 5.66
C SER A 16 18.97 -6.28 6.09
N LEU A 17 19.32 -6.59 7.33
CA LEU A 17 20.65 -6.47 7.95
C LEU A 17 21.33 -7.81 8.22
N ALA A 18 20.86 -8.93 7.63
CA ALA A 18 21.58 -10.18 7.72
C ALA A 18 22.87 -10.14 6.87
N PRO A 19 24.06 -10.54 7.39
CA PRO A 19 25.29 -10.57 6.60
C PRO A 19 25.15 -11.53 5.44
N GLU A 20 25.60 -11.09 4.26
CA GLU A 20 25.60 -11.83 3.01
C GLU A 20 26.28 -13.19 3.18
N ARG A 21 25.50 -14.27 3.13
CA ARG A 21 26.05 -15.57 2.78
C ARG A 21 25.99 -15.72 1.27
N HIS A 22 27.17 -15.73 0.66
CA HIS A 22 27.34 -16.12 -0.73
C HIS A 22 26.60 -17.44 -1.01
N ARG A 23 25.55 -17.38 -1.80
CA ARG A 23 25.01 -18.53 -2.52
C ARG A 23 24.84 -18.16 -3.98
N SER A 24 25.45 -19.01 -4.78
CA SER A 24 25.43 -19.08 -6.23
C SER A 24 24.04 -18.90 -6.84
N SER A 25 24.06 -18.17 -7.95
CA SER A 25 22.98 -17.93 -8.90
C SER A 25 22.16 -19.17 -9.25
N GLU A 26 20.94 -19.24 -8.76
CA GLU A 26 19.83 -19.88 -9.44
C GLU A 26 18.65 -18.91 -9.36
N LEU A 27 18.16 -18.51 -10.54
CA LEU A 27 16.96 -17.71 -10.72
C LEU A 27 15.76 -18.59 -10.33
N VAL A 28 15.47 -18.66 -9.04
CA VAL A 28 14.18 -19.16 -8.58
C VAL A 28 13.19 -18.04 -8.86
N GLU A 29 12.30 -18.25 -9.80
CA GLU A 29 11.05 -17.49 -9.89
C GLU A 29 10.33 -17.71 -8.56
N GLU A 30 10.34 -16.69 -7.66
CA GLU A 30 9.50 -16.70 -6.47
C GLU A 30 8.05 -16.82 -6.96
N GLU A 31 7.48 -17.99 -6.80
CA GLU A 31 6.04 -18.21 -6.92
C GLU A 31 5.37 -17.28 -5.89
N GLU A 32 4.57 -16.35 -6.39
CA GLU A 32 3.72 -15.47 -5.58
C GLU A 32 2.67 -16.37 -4.89
N GLY A 33 2.92 -16.84 -3.67
CA GLY A 33 1.92 -17.67 -3.00
C GLY A 33 2.21 -18.22 -1.62
N GLU A 34 3.45 -18.28 -1.17
CA GLU A 34 3.72 -18.88 0.14
C GLU A 34 4.21 -17.84 1.14
N GLY A 35 3.33 -17.46 2.09
CA GLY A 35 3.67 -16.67 3.27
C GLY A 35 2.79 -15.46 3.59
N ILE A 36 1.78 -15.14 2.80
CA ILE A 36 0.87 -14.03 3.09
C ILE A 36 -0.22 -14.52 4.05
N ASP A 37 -0.41 -13.79 5.16
CA ASP A 37 -1.61 -13.98 5.97
C ASP A 37 -2.85 -13.73 5.10
N GLN A 38 -3.64 -14.79 4.92
CA GLN A 38 -4.82 -14.76 4.04
C GLN A 38 -5.86 -13.75 4.54
N GLY A 39 -5.93 -13.48 5.84
CA GLY A 39 -6.79 -12.45 6.41
C GLY A 39 -6.35 -11.05 6.01
N VAL A 40 -5.04 -10.77 6.03
CA VAL A 40 -4.48 -9.50 5.54
C VAL A 40 -4.76 -9.34 4.04
N ARG A 41 -4.65 -10.43 3.28
CA ARG A 41 -5.00 -10.43 1.86
C ARG A 41 -6.47 -10.08 1.62
N LEU A 42 -7.39 -10.56 2.47
CA LEU A 42 -8.81 -10.18 2.41
C LEU A 42 -9.01 -8.68 2.60
N MET A 43 -8.25 -8.04 3.50
CA MET A 43 -8.29 -6.59 3.69
C MET A 43 -7.89 -5.82 2.43
N TYR A 44 -6.82 -6.26 1.74
CA TYR A 44 -6.39 -5.63 0.48
C TYR A 44 -7.41 -5.82 -0.64
N LEU A 45 -7.95 -7.01 -0.81
CA LEU A 45 -8.98 -7.27 -1.83
C LEU A 45 -10.25 -6.45 -1.56
N ALA A 46 -10.63 -6.28 -0.29
CA ALA A 46 -11.73 -5.39 0.09
C ALA A 46 -11.43 -3.93 -0.25
N ASN A 47 -10.19 -3.46 -0.05
CA ASN A 47 -9.76 -2.12 -0.45
C ASN A 47 -9.73 -1.94 -1.98
N GLU A 48 -9.37 -2.99 -2.72
CA GLU A 48 -9.29 -2.98 -4.18
C GLU A 48 -10.65 -3.12 -4.87
N GLY A 49 -11.67 -3.57 -4.15
CA GLY A 49 -12.98 -3.87 -4.71
C GLY A 49 -12.99 -5.16 -5.52
N ASP A 50 -12.02 -6.06 -5.32
CA ASP A 50 -11.91 -7.34 -6.05
C ASP A 50 -12.87 -8.39 -5.47
N LEU A 51 -14.12 -8.35 -5.91
CA LEU A 51 -15.15 -9.31 -5.50
C LEU A 51 -14.78 -10.77 -5.80
N ILE A 52 -14.09 -11.03 -6.92
CA ILE A 52 -13.71 -12.39 -7.31
C ILE A 52 -12.65 -12.92 -6.34
N GLY A 53 -11.61 -12.13 -6.05
CA GLY A 53 -10.58 -12.50 -5.10
C GLY A 53 -11.12 -12.68 -3.68
N ILE A 54 -12.04 -11.82 -3.24
CA ILE A 54 -12.73 -11.95 -1.94
C ILE A 54 -13.51 -13.27 -1.89
N GLN A 55 -14.27 -13.59 -2.94
CA GLN A 55 -15.04 -14.83 -3.02
C GLN A 55 -14.12 -16.05 -2.93
N GLU A 56 -13.04 -16.10 -3.70
CA GLU A 56 -12.06 -17.20 -3.69
C GLU A 56 -11.47 -17.42 -2.29
N LEU A 57 -11.12 -16.34 -1.57
CA LEU A 57 -10.59 -16.44 -0.21
C LEU A 57 -11.64 -16.95 0.79
N LEU A 58 -12.86 -16.42 0.76
CA LEU A 58 -13.91 -16.86 1.67
C LEU A 58 -14.33 -18.30 1.39
N ASP A 59 -14.35 -18.73 0.13
CA ASP A 59 -14.63 -20.11 -0.26
C ASP A 59 -13.49 -21.08 0.14
N SER A 60 -12.27 -20.59 0.31
CA SER A 60 -11.17 -21.36 0.87
C SER A 60 -11.21 -21.50 2.39
N GLY A 61 -12.20 -20.89 3.07
CA GLY A 61 -12.41 -21.02 4.51
C GLY A 61 -11.83 -19.89 5.36
N ILE A 62 -11.43 -18.78 4.75
CA ILE A 62 -10.97 -17.60 5.49
C ILE A 62 -12.16 -16.95 6.20
N ASP A 63 -11.95 -16.56 7.47
CA ASP A 63 -12.96 -15.88 8.26
C ASP A 63 -13.27 -14.48 7.69
N VAL A 64 -14.52 -14.25 7.30
CA VAL A 64 -15.01 -12.95 6.83
C VAL A 64 -14.86 -11.85 7.88
N ASN A 65 -14.82 -12.25 9.17
CA ASN A 65 -14.65 -11.37 10.33
C ASN A 65 -13.19 -11.30 10.81
N PHE A 66 -12.23 -11.72 10.00
CA PHE A 66 -10.81 -11.52 10.29
C PHE A 66 -10.56 -10.08 10.75
N ARG A 67 -9.76 -9.92 11.79
CA ARG A 67 -9.42 -8.63 12.39
C ARG A 67 -7.92 -8.35 12.27
N ASP A 68 -7.60 -7.17 11.78
CA ASP A 68 -6.22 -6.71 11.75
C ASP A 68 -5.72 -6.27 13.15
N ILE A 69 -4.52 -5.70 13.22
CA ILE A 69 -3.89 -5.22 14.45
C ILE A 69 -4.72 -4.16 15.18
N ASP A 70 -5.57 -3.44 14.47
CA ASP A 70 -6.49 -2.43 15.00
C ASP A 70 -7.90 -2.97 15.22
N ASN A 71 -8.10 -4.28 15.17
CA ASN A 71 -9.41 -4.93 15.22
C ASN A 71 -10.36 -4.53 14.08
N ARG A 72 -9.85 -3.98 12.97
CA ARG A 72 -10.65 -3.68 11.79
C ARG A 72 -10.93 -4.93 10.98
N THR A 73 -12.05 -4.95 10.29
CA THR A 73 -12.47 -6.02 9.38
C THR A 73 -12.49 -5.52 7.93
N ALA A 74 -12.59 -6.45 6.99
CA ALA A 74 -12.78 -6.11 5.57
C ALA A 74 -14.00 -5.20 5.35
N LEU A 75 -15.04 -5.34 6.19
CA LEU A 75 -16.24 -4.49 6.15
C LEU A 75 -15.92 -3.02 6.52
N HIS A 76 -15.04 -2.76 7.48
CA HIS A 76 -14.57 -1.39 7.77
C HIS A 76 -13.87 -0.78 6.57
N VAL A 77 -12.96 -1.55 5.94
CA VAL A 77 -12.20 -1.07 4.78
C VAL A 77 -13.13 -0.75 3.61
N ALA A 78 -14.03 -1.66 3.26
CA ALA A 78 -14.99 -1.46 2.18
C ALA A 78 -15.95 -0.29 2.44
N ALA A 79 -16.37 -0.11 3.70
CA ALA A 79 -17.24 0.99 4.11
C ALA A 79 -16.56 2.34 4.02
N CYS A 80 -15.28 2.42 4.43
CA CYS A 80 -14.44 3.61 4.33
C CYS A 80 -14.25 4.02 2.86
N GLN A 81 -14.00 3.05 1.97
CA GLN A 81 -13.79 3.29 0.53
C GLN A 81 -15.09 3.54 -0.26
N GLY A 82 -16.26 3.31 0.34
CA GLY A 82 -17.54 3.49 -0.33
C GLY A 82 -17.87 2.40 -1.36
N LEU A 83 -17.28 1.22 -1.22
CA LEU A 83 -17.44 0.09 -2.14
C LEU A 83 -18.72 -0.70 -1.83
N THR A 84 -19.85 -0.19 -2.29
CA THR A 84 -21.20 -0.71 -1.96
C THR A 84 -21.36 -2.19 -2.31
N ASP A 85 -20.81 -2.63 -3.45
CA ASP A 85 -20.92 -4.03 -3.89
C ASP A 85 -20.12 -4.96 -2.98
N VAL A 86 -18.93 -4.54 -2.54
CA VAL A 86 -18.12 -5.30 -1.58
C VAL A 86 -18.79 -5.37 -0.22
N VAL A 87 -19.33 -4.25 0.27
CA VAL A 87 -20.09 -4.21 1.53
C VAL A 87 -21.29 -5.17 1.46
N ALA A 88 -22.07 -5.14 0.37
CA ALA A 88 -23.19 -6.04 0.17
C ALA A 88 -22.75 -7.51 0.19
N PHE A 89 -21.67 -7.82 -0.51
CA PHE A 89 -21.13 -9.17 -0.60
C PHE A 89 -20.63 -9.69 0.75
N LEU A 90 -19.83 -8.89 1.48
CA LEU A 90 -19.34 -9.27 2.81
C LEU A 90 -20.49 -9.53 3.79
N LEU A 91 -21.52 -8.68 3.80
CA LEU A 91 -22.73 -8.87 4.63
C LEU A 91 -23.49 -10.15 4.26
N GLN A 92 -23.62 -10.48 2.96
CA GLN A 92 -24.21 -11.75 2.49
C GLN A 92 -23.39 -12.96 2.94
N ARG A 93 -22.08 -12.82 3.10
CA ARG A 93 -21.17 -13.89 3.56
C ARG A 93 -21.07 -13.96 5.09
N GLY A 94 -21.87 -13.20 5.83
CA GLY A 94 -21.99 -13.27 7.29
C GLY A 94 -21.04 -12.34 8.05
N ALA A 95 -20.58 -11.25 7.42
CA ALA A 95 -19.82 -10.23 8.13
C ALA A 95 -20.64 -9.63 9.27
N GLU A 96 -20.04 -9.47 10.46
CA GLU A 96 -20.60 -8.71 11.57
C GLU A 96 -20.91 -7.27 11.10
N VAL A 97 -22.10 -6.76 11.43
CA VAL A 97 -22.53 -5.44 10.95
C VAL A 97 -21.86 -4.30 11.71
N ASP A 98 -21.73 -4.46 13.04
CA ASP A 98 -21.18 -3.44 13.96
C ASP A 98 -19.92 -3.93 14.69
N PRO A 99 -18.91 -4.50 14.00
CA PRO A 99 -17.65 -4.79 14.67
C PRO A 99 -17.04 -3.46 15.09
N LYS A 100 -16.40 -3.44 16.26
CA LYS A 100 -15.68 -2.27 16.75
C LYS A 100 -14.19 -2.45 16.52
N ASP A 101 -13.55 -1.44 15.96
CA ASP A 101 -12.11 -1.37 15.91
C ASP A 101 -11.53 -1.02 17.29
N ARG A 102 -10.20 -0.91 17.39
CA ARG A 102 -9.50 -0.56 18.63
C ARG A 102 -9.98 0.77 19.25
N TRP A 103 -10.48 1.67 18.43
CA TRP A 103 -10.94 3.01 18.82
C TRP A 103 -12.47 3.08 19.00
N GLY A 104 -13.15 1.95 18.91
CA GLY A 104 -14.60 1.87 19.01
C GLY A 104 -15.36 2.31 17.75
N SER A 105 -14.65 2.60 16.63
CA SER A 105 -15.31 2.91 15.35
C SER A 105 -15.94 1.66 14.74
N THR A 106 -17.06 1.86 14.03
CA THR A 106 -17.79 0.81 13.30
C THR A 106 -17.77 1.09 11.80
N PRO A 107 -18.04 0.10 10.93
CA PRO A 107 -18.15 0.33 9.48
C PRO A 107 -19.14 1.45 9.13
N LEU A 108 -20.24 1.58 9.87
CA LEU A 108 -21.20 2.67 9.68
C LEU A 108 -20.59 4.03 10.05
N ALA A 109 -19.86 4.10 11.16
CA ALA A 109 -19.19 5.35 11.57
C ALA A 109 -18.14 5.78 10.53
N ASP A 110 -17.38 4.83 9.97
CA ASP A 110 -16.44 5.08 8.87
C ASP A 110 -17.17 5.60 7.62
N ALA A 111 -18.26 4.94 7.19
CA ALA A 111 -19.05 5.37 6.04
C ALA A 111 -19.61 6.79 6.21
N ILE A 112 -20.07 7.15 7.41
CA ILE A 112 -20.58 8.48 7.74
C ILE A 112 -19.46 9.52 7.66
N CYS A 113 -18.28 9.21 8.22
CA CYS A 113 -17.10 10.08 8.20
C CYS A 113 -16.70 10.46 6.76
N TYR A 114 -16.70 9.46 5.85
CA TYR A 114 -16.34 9.65 4.44
C TYR A 114 -17.52 10.01 3.53
N LYS A 115 -18.74 10.16 4.09
CA LYS A 115 -19.98 10.53 3.37
C LYS A 115 -20.36 9.55 2.26
N ASN A 116 -20.17 8.27 2.49
CA ASN A 116 -20.48 7.19 1.56
C ASN A 116 -21.98 6.82 1.67
N HIS A 117 -22.85 7.65 1.13
CA HIS A 117 -24.30 7.59 1.35
C HIS A 117 -24.97 6.26 0.99
N ASP A 118 -24.49 5.58 -0.06
CA ASP A 118 -25.07 4.30 -0.48
C ASP A 118 -24.66 3.17 0.47
N VAL A 119 -23.44 3.20 0.98
CA VAL A 119 -22.96 2.28 2.02
C VAL A 119 -23.68 2.53 3.34
N ILE A 120 -23.91 3.79 3.74
CA ILE A 120 -24.68 4.14 4.94
C ILE A 120 -26.06 3.49 4.88
N LYS A 121 -26.82 3.72 3.80
CA LYS A 121 -28.16 3.14 3.61
C LYS A 121 -28.13 1.61 3.66
N LEU A 122 -27.11 1.00 3.06
CA LEU A 122 -26.97 -0.45 3.03
C LEU A 122 -26.71 -1.02 4.42
N LEU A 123 -25.79 -0.43 5.18
CA LEU A 123 -25.46 -0.86 6.55
C LEU A 123 -26.67 -0.67 7.49
N GLU A 124 -27.37 0.47 7.42
CA GLU A 124 -28.59 0.74 8.19
C GLU A 124 -29.68 -0.29 7.87
N LYS A 125 -29.87 -0.66 6.61
CA LYS A 125 -30.79 -1.71 6.18
C LYS A 125 -30.49 -3.06 6.82
N HIS A 126 -29.20 -3.35 7.10
CA HIS A 126 -28.76 -4.57 7.77
C HIS A 126 -28.70 -4.43 9.30
N GLY A 127 -29.25 -3.34 9.85
CA GLY A 127 -29.40 -3.14 11.28
C GLY A 127 -28.18 -2.50 11.98
N ALA A 128 -27.28 -1.88 11.23
CA ALA A 128 -26.16 -1.13 11.80
C ALA A 128 -26.67 0.00 12.72
N LYS A 129 -26.03 0.13 13.87
CA LYS A 129 -26.40 1.12 14.89
C LYS A 129 -25.51 2.36 14.77
N HIS A 130 -26.12 3.54 14.87
CA HIS A 130 -25.41 4.80 15.04
C HIS A 130 -24.74 4.82 16.43
N LEU A 131 -23.60 4.17 16.54
CA LEU A 131 -22.76 4.23 17.74
C LEU A 131 -21.79 5.37 17.51
N MET A 132 -21.96 6.49 18.24
CA MET A 132 -20.93 7.52 18.28
C MET A 132 -19.70 6.89 18.97
N ALA A 133 -18.61 6.74 18.23
CA ALA A 133 -17.33 6.42 18.85
C ALA A 133 -17.00 7.52 19.88
N PRO A 134 -16.59 7.17 21.09
CA PRO A 134 -16.21 8.16 22.11
C PRO A 134 -14.86 8.79 21.73
N MET A 135 -14.86 9.67 20.72
CA MET A 135 -13.66 10.38 20.25
C MET A 135 -13.60 11.81 20.79
N HIS A 136 -14.14 12.08 21.96
CA HIS A 136 -13.99 13.37 22.61
C HIS A 136 -13.45 13.20 24.02
N VAL A 137 -12.19 13.58 24.18
CA VAL A 137 -11.64 13.96 25.48
C VAL A 137 -12.52 15.09 26.03
N LYS A 138 -13.37 14.77 26.98
CA LYS A 138 -14.36 15.74 27.53
C LYS A 138 -13.76 16.66 28.60
N HIS A 139 -12.57 16.34 29.12
CA HIS A 139 -11.90 17.11 30.17
C HIS A 139 -10.38 17.09 30.00
N ALA A 140 -9.75 18.21 30.28
CA ALA A 140 -8.29 18.42 30.19
C ALA A 140 -7.43 17.54 31.12
N GLY A 141 -7.99 16.57 31.80
CA GLY A 141 -7.31 15.62 32.68
C GLY A 141 -7.40 14.17 32.29
N GLU A 142 -8.08 13.85 31.16
CA GLU A 142 -8.13 12.48 30.65
C GLU A 142 -6.90 12.20 29.79
N VAL A 143 -6.24 11.06 30.06
CA VAL A 143 -5.15 10.58 29.22
C VAL A 143 -5.71 10.28 27.83
N PRO A 144 -5.13 10.81 26.74
CA PRO A 144 -5.61 10.55 25.39
C PRO A 144 -5.60 9.07 25.07
N GLU A 145 -6.58 8.60 24.26
CA GLU A 145 -6.68 7.18 23.88
C GLU A 145 -5.46 6.66 23.11
N TYR A 146 -4.70 7.54 22.47
CA TYR A 146 -3.46 7.20 21.79
C TYR A 146 -2.25 7.07 22.71
N GLU A 147 -2.38 7.40 24.00
CA GLU A 147 -1.24 7.36 24.91
C GLU A 147 -0.79 5.93 25.18
N ILE A 148 0.50 5.71 25.03
CA ILE A 148 1.19 4.46 25.36
C ILE A 148 2.09 4.76 26.56
N ASP A 149 2.01 3.93 27.61
CA ASP A 149 2.97 4.00 28.70
C ASP A 149 4.36 3.62 28.17
N ALA A 150 5.37 4.46 28.44
CA ALA A 150 6.74 4.21 27.98
C ALA A 150 7.28 2.86 28.49
N SER A 151 6.80 2.38 29.64
CA SER A 151 7.17 1.07 30.21
C SER A 151 6.63 -0.14 29.44
N GLU A 152 5.59 0.06 28.60
CA GLU A 152 5.08 -1.00 27.71
C GLU A 152 5.99 -1.23 26.49
N LEU A 153 6.92 -0.30 26.20
CA LEU A 153 7.83 -0.41 25.07
C LEU A 153 9.14 -1.06 25.51
N ASP A 154 9.38 -2.28 25.05
CA ASP A 154 10.62 -3.02 25.32
C ASP A 154 11.65 -2.74 24.21
N PHE A 155 12.76 -2.11 24.59
CA PHE A 155 13.90 -1.77 23.74
C PHE A 155 15.09 -2.73 23.92
N ALA A 156 14.97 -3.81 24.69
CA ALA A 156 16.11 -4.70 25.02
C ALA A 156 16.82 -5.27 23.77
N ASN A 157 16.07 -5.52 22.70
CA ASN A 157 16.58 -5.98 21.41
C ASN A 157 16.37 -4.91 20.30
N SER A 158 16.39 -3.63 20.65
CA SER A 158 16.13 -2.57 19.70
C SER A 158 17.22 -2.47 18.64
N VAL A 159 16.79 -2.21 17.40
CA VAL A 159 17.66 -1.94 16.25
C VAL A 159 17.29 -0.57 15.73
N GLU A 160 18.31 0.27 15.55
CA GLU A 160 18.11 1.57 14.90
C GLU A 160 17.94 1.36 13.40
N ILE A 161 16.94 2.01 12.84
CA ILE A 161 16.65 2.05 11.41
C ILE A 161 16.64 3.49 10.91
N ASP A 162 16.83 3.67 9.61
CA ASP A 162 16.86 4.97 8.95
C ASP A 162 17.79 6.00 9.65
N LYS A 163 19.08 5.64 9.77
CA LYS A 163 20.14 6.48 10.34
C LYS A 163 19.83 6.97 11.77
N GLY A 164 19.13 6.16 12.56
CA GLY A 164 18.81 6.47 13.95
C GLY A 164 17.52 7.26 14.16
N THR A 165 16.77 7.56 13.09
CA THR A 165 15.48 8.26 13.20
C THR A 165 14.41 7.39 13.87
N PHE A 166 14.42 6.08 13.57
CA PHE A 166 13.50 5.11 14.14
C PHE A 166 14.23 4.02 14.92
N GLN A 167 13.57 3.48 15.92
CA GLN A 167 14.00 2.29 16.64
C GLN A 167 12.92 1.22 16.58
N ILE A 168 13.34 -0.05 16.44
CA ILE A 168 12.41 -1.17 16.56
C ILE A 168 12.26 -1.47 18.05
N ALA A 169 11.03 -1.56 18.53
CA ALA A 169 10.71 -1.97 19.90
C ALA A 169 9.70 -3.12 19.87
N SER A 170 9.52 -3.80 21.00
CA SER A 170 8.42 -4.72 21.22
C SER A 170 7.35 -4.03 22.06
N TRP A 171 6.11 -4.09 21.60
CA TRP A 171 4.93 -3.59 22.31
C TRP A 171 3.84 -4.64 22.33
N ARG A 172 3.42 -5.07 23.52
CA ARG A 172 2.37 -6.10 23.68
C ARG A 172 2.60 -7.38 22.86
N GLY A 173 3.89 -7.73 22.65
CA GLY A 173 4.29 -8.94 21.93
C GLY A 173 4.43 -8.78 20.42
N ILE A 174 4.21 -7.59 19.85
CA ILE A 174 4.44 -7.28 18.45
C ILE A 174 5.64 -6.36 18.28
N GLN A 175 6.29 -6.41 17.11
CA GLN A 175 7.33 -5.45 16.76
C GLN A 175 6.70 -4.16 16.23
N VAL A 176 7.17 -3.03 16.72
CA VAL A 176 6.71 -1.69 16.33
C VAL A 176 7.90 -0.81 15.97
N ALA A 177 7.65 0.20 15.11
CA ALA A 177 8.62 1.24 14.82
C ALA A 177 8.34 2.44 15.72
N VAL A 178 9.37 2.94 16.41
CA VAL A 178 9.29 4.03 17.37
C VAL A 178 10.16 5.18 16.89
N LYS A 179 9.56 6.32 16.66
CA LYS A 179 10.25 7.58 16.33
C LYS A 179 10.36 8.44 17.59
N LYS A 180 11.58 8.73 18.03
CA LYS A 180 11.83 9.66 19.12
C LYS A 180 11.79 11.10 18.60
N LEU A 181 11.16 11.99 19.34
CA LEU A 181 11.12 13.39 18.98
C LEU A 181 12.32 14.15 19.56
N PRO A 182 12.85 15.14 18.81
CA PRO A 182 13.92 15.99 19.31
C PRO A 182 13.49 16.75 20.57
N GLU A 183 14.41 16.91 21.52
CA GLU A 183 14.15 17.64 22.78
C GLU A 183 13.74 19.12 22.55
N GLU A 184 14.15 19.71 21.45
CA GLU A 184 13.79 21.06 21.01
C GLU A 184 12.27 21.25 20.81
N VAL A 185 11.53 20.19 20.56
CA VAL A 185 10.06 20.22 20.46
C VAL A 185 9.44 20.38 21.85
N LEU A 186 10.09 19.87 22.89
CA LEU A 186 9.59 19.90 24.28
C LEU A 186 9.69 21.26 24.95
N THR A 187 10.55 22.13 24.44
CA THR A 187 10.83 23.47 25.06
C THR A 187 9.86 24.55 24.60
N ASP A 188 9.00 24.27 23.62
CA ASP A 188 8.08 25.22 23.00
C ASP A 188 6.63 24.72 23.14
N GLU A 189 5.84 25.39 24.01
CA GLU A 189 4.45 25.01 24.28
C GLU A 189 3.55 25.01 23.01
N ASP A 190 3.82 25.93 22.07
CA ASP A 190 3.06 25.99 20.83
C ASP A 190 3.37 24.80 19.91
N LYS A 191 4.63 24.35 19.90
CA LYS A 191 5.01 23.13 19.17
C LYS A 191 4.43 21.88 19.82
N VAL A 192 4.43 21.80 21.15
CA VAL A 192 3.80 20.66 21.86
C VAL A 192 2.30 20.62 21.59
N ARG A 193 1.61 21.76 21.55
CA ARG A 193 0.19 21.83 21.22
C ARG A 193 -0.06 21.39 19.79
N ALA A 194 0.68 21.93 18.83
CA ALA A 194 0.58 21.54 17.43
C ALA A 194 0.84 20.03 17.22
N PHE A 195 1.79 19.48 17.97
CA PHE A 195 2.08 18.05 17.96
C PHE A 195 0.90 17.21 18.49
N ARG A 196 0.24 17.62 19.57
CA ARG A 196 -0.95 16.93 20.09
C ARG A 196 -2.12 16.96 19.09
N ASP A 197 -2.35 18.12 18.47
CA ASP A 197 -3.40 18.26 17.45
C ASP A 197 -3.13 17.31 16.26
N GLU A 198 -1.85 17.09 15.94
CA GLU A 198 -1.45 16.13 14.91
C GLU A 198 -1.68 14.68 15.33
N LEU A 199 -1.36 14.31 16.55
CA LEU A 199 -1.61 12.96 17.05
C LEU A 199 -3.10 12.62 16.99
N GLU A 200 -3.99 13.57 17.28
CA GLU A 200 -5.42 13.39 17.09
C GLU A 200 -5.81 13.12 15.62
N LEU A 201 -5.11 13.77 14.68
CA LEU A 201 -5.32 13.52 13.26
C LEU A 201 -4.79 12.14 12.88
N LEU A 202 -3.57 11.78 13.27
CA LEU A 202 -2.96 10.48 12.98
C LEU A 202 -3.78 9.31 13.53
N GLN A 203 -4.38 9.48 14.69
CA GLN A 203 -5.28 8.50 15.30
C GLN A 203 -6.48 8.13 14.41
N ARG A 204 -6.91 9.07 13.55
CA ARG A 204 -8.06 8.87 12.65
C ARG A 204 -7.70 8.27 11.29
N ILE A 205 -6.40 8.27 10.94
CA ILE A 205 -5.92 7.82 9.63
C ILE A 205 -5.78 6.30 9.64
N ARG A 206 -6.57 5.64 8.80
CA ARG A 206 -6.60 4.19 8.66
C ARG A 206 -6.87 3.79 7.23
N HIS A 207 -5.86 3.22 6.60
CA HIS A 207 -5.96 2.76 5.22
C HIS A 207 -4.92 1.66 4.96
N PRO A 208 -5.23 0.58 4.24
CA PRO A 208 -4.29 -0.51 3.98
C PRO A 208 -2.97 -0.05 3.36
N ASN A 209 -2.99 0.98 2.52
CA ASN A 209 -1.80 1.54 1.88
C ASN A 209 -1.22 2.77 2.60
N VAL A 210 -1.51 2.95 3.89
CA VAL A 210 -0.92 3.97 4.75
C VAL A 210 -0.39 3.28 6.00
N VAL A 211 0.82 3.65 6.44
CA VAL A 211 1.41 3.09 7.67
C VAL A 211 0.54 3.44 8.85
N GLN A 212 0.23 2.41 9.65
CA GLN A 212 -0.69 2.54 10.76
C GLN A 212 -0.03 3.20 11.97
N PHE A 213 -0.62 4.27 12.45
CA PHE A 213 -0.31 4.86 13.75
C PHE A 213 -0.89 3.99 14.88
N LEU A 214 -0.06 3.59 15.83
CA LEU A 214 -0.44 2.72 16.95
C LEU A 214 -0.65 3.50 18.24
N GLY A 215 0.06 4.59 18.43
CA GLY A 215 -0.05 5.46 19.58
C GLY A 215 1.18 6.34 19.76
N ALA A 216 1.24 7.03 20.86
CA ALA A 216 2.34 7.94 21.20
C ALA A 216 2.61 7.94 22.70
N VAL A 217 3.85 8.21 23.07
CA VAL A 217 4.26 8.52 24.43
C VAL A 217 4.39 10.05 24.53
N THR A 218 3.48 10.70 25.27
CA THR A 218 3.45 12.16 25.37
C THR A 218 3.58 12.67 26.80
N GLN A 219 3.46 11.78 27.81
CA GLN A 219 3.51 12.14 29.22
C GLN A 219 4.92 12.04 29.82
N SER A 220 5.88 11.45 29.09
CA SER A 220 7.26 11.28 29.53
C SER A 220 8.25 11.73 28.45
N SER A 221 9.50 11.99 28.84
CA SER A 221 10.60 12.30 27.91
C SER A 221 11.49 11.07 27.71
N PRO A 222 11.92 10.79 26.48
CA PRO A 222 11.58 11.50 25.24
C PRO A 222 10.14 11.19 24.77
N MET A 223 9.46 12.17 24.15
CA MET A 223 8.21 11.90 23.46
C MET A 223 8.46 10.99 22.27
N MET A 224 7.53 10.05 22.00
CA MET A 224 7.69 9.04 20.96
C MET A 224 6.40 8.85 20.18
N ILE A 225 6.55 8.58 18.89
CA ILE A 225 5.46 8.11 18.02
C ILE A 225 5.69 6.64 17.75
N VAL A 226 4.62 5.85 17.86
CA VAL A 226 4.65 4.41 17.66
C VAL A 226 3.79 4.07 16.45
N THR A 227 4.38 3.38 15.48
CA THR A 227 3.71 2.91 14.26
C THR A 227 3.93 1.42 14.05
N GLU A 228 3.16 0.81 13.15
CA GLU A 228 3.46 -0.56 12.70
C GLU A 228 4.88 -0.64 12.12
N TYR A 229 5.55 -1.77 12.35
CA TYR A 229 6.87 -2.05 11.78
C TYR A 229 6.74 -2.93 10.53
N LEU A 230 7.37 -2.51 9.44
CA LEU A 230 7.35 -3.19 8.15
C LEU A 230 8.75 -3.72 7.80
N PRO A 231 9.01 -5.02 8.02
CA PRO A 231 10.37 -5.58 7.99
C PRO A 231 11.00 -5.68 6.59
N LYS A 232 10.21 -5.57 5.51
CA LYS A 232 10.73 -5.65 4.14
C LYS A 232 11.41 -4.37 3.66
N GLY A 233 11.36 -3.30 4.49
CA GLY A 233 11.99 -2.02 4.23
C GLY A 233 11.27 -1.19 3.16
N ASP A 234 11.95 -0.21 2.61
CA ASP A 234 11.42 0.81 1.72
C ASP A 234 11.60 0.50 0.23
N LEU A 235 10.88 1.24 -0.62
CA LEU A 235 10.94 1.09 -2.07
C LEU A 235 12.32 1.49 -2.64
N ARG A 236 13.03 2.45 -2.04
CA ARG A 236 14.38 2.85 -2.48
C ARG A 236 15.34 1.67 -2.36
N GLY A 237 15.41 1.05 -1.19
CA GLY A 237 16.22 -0.14 -0.96
C GLY A 237 15.78 -1.31 -1.85
N TYR A 238 14.47 -1.46 -2.08
CA TYR A 238 13.94 -2.46 -3.00
C TYR A 238 14.44 -2.22 -4.44
N LEU A 239 14.38 -0.98 -4.96
CA LEU A 239 14.83 -0.64 -6.31
C LEU A 239 16.35 -0.77 -6.47
N ILE A 240 17.13 -0.44 -5.44
CA ILE A 240 18.58 -0.66 -5.44
C ILE A 240 18.90 -2.15 -5.63
N ARG A 241 18.18 -3.04 -4.94
CA ARG A 241 18.41 -4.50 -5.02
C ARG A 241 17.88 -5.13 -6.31
N LYS A 242 16.72 -4.72 -6.79
CA LYS A 242 16.01 -5.36 -7.91
C LYS A 242 16.16 -4.62 -9.25
N GLY A 243 16.57 -3.36 -9.24
CA GLY A 243 16.60 -2.50 -10.43
C GLY A 243 15.20 -2.20 -10.95
N ALA A 244 15.13 -1.96 -12.25
CA ALA A 244 13.88 -1.61 -12.94
C ALA A 244 12.81 -2.72 -12.86
N LEU A 245 11.59 -2.34 -12.49
CA LEU A 245 10.50 -3.29 -12.27
C LEU A 245 9.86 -3.77 -13.58
N LYS A 246 9.25 -4.95 -13.54
CA LYS A 246 8.36 -5.43 -14.61
C LYS A 246 7.11 -4.53 -14.65
N PRO A 247 6.52 -4.25 -15.84
CA PRO A 247 5.38 -3.33 -15.97
C PRO A 247 4.21 -3.63 -15.02
N ALA A 248 3.83 -4.90 -14.86
CA ALA A 248 2.73 -5.28 -13.97
C ALA A 248 3.02 -4.96 -12.49
N LYS A 249 4.27 -5.16 -12.03
CA LYS A 249 4.69 -4.85 -10.66
C LYS A 249 4.73 -3.33 -10.45
N ALA A 250 5.28 -2.57 -11.40
CA ALA A 250 5.32 -1.11 -11.32
C ALA A 250 3.91 -0.51 -11.23
N VAL A 251 2.96 -1.01 -12.04
CA VAL A 251 1.56 -0.54 -12.00
C VAL A 251 0.87 -0.92 -10.69
N ARG A 252 1.11 -2.14 -10.15
CA ARG A 252 0.57 -2.54 -8.84
C ARG A 252 1.08 -1.63 -7.72
N PHE A 253 2.38 -1.40 -7.66
CA PHE A 253 2.97 -0.48 -6.69
C PHE A 253 2.46 0.95 -6.85
N ALA A 254 2.29 1.42 -8.10
CA ALA A 254 1.70 2.73 -8.36
C ALA A 254 0.25 2.83 -7.88
N LEU A 255 -0.54 1.75 -7.99
CA LEU A 255 -1.90 1.68 -7.44
C LEU A 255 -1.90 1.76 -5.91
N ASP A 256 -1.00 1.02 -5.24
CA ASP A 256 -0.87 1.08 -3.78
C ASP A 256 -0.58 2.51 -3.30
N ILE A 257 0.41 3.17 -3.92
CA ILE A 257 0.76 4.57 -3.62
C ILE A 257 -0.43 5.50 -3.88
N ALA A 258 -1.05 5.36 -5.06
CA ALA A 258 -2.14 6.24 -5.46
C ALA A 258 -3.37 6.11 -4.53
N ARG A 259 -3.69 4.91 -4.06
CA ARG A 259 -4.78 4.67 -3.10
C ARG A 259 -4.48 5.29 -1.73
N GLY A 260 -3.27 5.08 -1.21
CA GLY A 260 -2.84 5.68 0.05
C GLY A 260 -2.90 7.21 0.02
N ILE A 261 -2.35 7.83 -1.03
CA ILE A 261 -2.35 9.30 -1.16
C ILE A 261 -3.75 9.85 -1.47
N SER A 262 -4.57 9.15 -2.28
CA SER A 262 -5.97 9.56 -2.51
C SER A 262 -6.75 9.65 -1.20
N TYR A 263 -6.58 8.65 -0.33
CA TYR A 263 -7.19 8.63 0.99
C TYR A 263 -6.77 9.84 1.84
N LEU A 264 -5.48 10.19 1.87
CA LEU A 264 -4.98 11.36 2.59
C LEU A 264 -5.53 12.67 2.00
N HIS A 265 -5.58 12.80 0.68
CA HIS A 265 -6.11 13.99 0.01
C HIS A 265 -7.62 14.18 0.18
N GLU A 266 -8.37 13.10 0.39
CA GLU A 266 -9.82 13.12 0.60
C GLU A 266 -10.19 13.24 2.09
N ASN A 267 -9.22 13.32 2.99
CA ASN A 267 -9.44 13.47 4.43
C ASN A 267 -10.29 14.70 4.77
N LYS A 268 -11.08 14.60 5.85
CA LYS A 268 -11.94 15.66 6.37
C LYS A 268 -11.53 16.03 7.79
N PRO A 269 -11.58 17.30 8.18
CA PRO A 269 -12.15 18.46 7.45
C PRO A 269 -11.27 19.02 6.35
N ALA A 270 -9.96 18.76 6.37
CA ALA A 270 -9.00 19.28 5.40
C ALA A 270 -8.18 18.15 4.76
N PRO A 271 -7.76 18.29 3.49
CA PRO A 271 -6.82 17.38 2.85
C PRO A 271 -5.50 17.30 3.60
N ILE A 272 -4.92 16.11 3.69
CA ILE A 272 -3.57 15.91 4.18
C ILE A 272 -2.64 15.81 2.98
N ILE A 273 -1.70 16.75 2.89
CA ILE A 273 -0.68 16.78 1.84
C ILE A 273 0.58 16.13 2.39
N HIS A 274 1.13 15.14 1.68
CA HIS A 274 2.31 14.42 2.13
C HIS A 274 3.57 15.27 2.10
N ARG A 275 3.80 16.04 1.02
CA ARG A 275 4.91 16.97 0.77
C ARG A 275 6.30 16.36 0.61
N ASP A 276 6.51 15.16 1.10
CA ASP A 276 7.78 14.43 1.06
C ASP A 276 7.61 13.01 0.50
N LEU A 277 6.79 12.91 -0.54
CA LEU A 277 6.54 11.63 -1.21
C LEU A 277 7.78 11.24 -2.02
N GLU A 278 8.50 10.22 -1.53
CA GLU A 278 9.70 9.67 -2.15
C GLU A 278 9.81 8.16 -1.88
N PRO A 279 10.68 7.42 -2.58
CA PRO A 279 10.79 5.97 -2.40
C PRO A 279 11.18 5.49 -1.01
N SER A 280 11.87 6.30 -0.19
CA SER A 280 12.22 5.96 1.20
C SER A 280 11.01 5.99 2.13
N ASN A 281 9.97 6.76 1.79
CA ASN A 281 8.73 6.91 2.56
C ASN A 281 7.62 5.96 2.06
N LEU A 282 7.98 4.95 1.26
CA LEU A 282 7.09 3.93 0.72
C LEU A 282 7.56 2.56 1.18
N LEU A 283 6.94 2.04 2.22
CA LEU A 283 7.36 0.81 2.89
C LEU A 283 6.63 -0.41 2.34
N LEU A 284 7.35 -1.54 2.24
CA LEU A 284 6.78 -2.82 1.81
C LEU A 284 6.30 -3.60 3.03
N ASP A 285 5.05 -4.05 2.97
CA ASP A 285 4.50 -5.00 3.93
C ASP A 285 4.85 -6.46 3.56
N ASP A 286 4.46 -7.39 4.43
CA ASP A 286 4.68 -8.82 4.23
C ASP A 286 3.89 -9.39 3.04
N SER A 287 2.79 -8.77 2.67
CA SER A 287 1.96 -9.11 1.51
C SER A 287 2.54 -8.64 0.18
N GLY A 288 3.63 -7.85 0.21
CA GLY A 288 4.27 -7.29 -0.97
C GLY A 288 3.52 -6.09 -1.56
N HIS A 289 2.70 -5.41 -0.74
CA HIS A 289 2.06 -4.13 -1.03
C HIS A 289 2.88 -2.98 -0.46
N LEU A 290 2.70 -1.79 -1.05
CA LEU A 290 3.30 -0.56 -0.54
C LEU A 290 2.35 0.18 0.39
N LYS A 291 2.93 0.71 1.46
CA LYS A 291 2.28 1.63 2.39
C LYS A 291 3.03 2.95 2.43
N VAL A 292 2.27 4.04 2.42
CA VAL A 292 2.79 5.41 2.55
C VAL A 292 3.11 5.66 4.02
N ALA A 293 4.33 6.09 4.28
CA ALA A 293 4.85 6.37 5.63
C ALA A 293 5.25 7.85 5.77
N ASP A 294 5.47 8.28 6.99
CA ASP A 294 6.05 9.59 7.37
C ASP A 294 5.31 10.80 6.79
N PHE A 295 3.98 10.70 6.68
CA PHE A 295 3.13 11.83 6.34
C PHE A 295 2.86 12.69 7.59
N GLY A 296 3.13 13.96 7.50
CA GLY A 296 2.67 14.97 8.46
C GLY A 296 3.63 15.34 9.60
N VAL A 297 4.23 14.37 10.29
CA VAL A 297 4.93 14.60 11.58
C VAL A 297 6.13 15.53 11.49
N SER A 298 6.91 15.47 10.45
CA SER A 298 8.09 16.34 10.31
C SER A 298 7.78 17.77 9.85
N LYS A 299 6.54 18.05 9.40
CA LYS A 299 6.21 19.33 8.73
C LYS A 299 5.03 20.11 9.32
N LEU A 300 4.25 19.54 10.23
CA LEU A 300 3.23 20.27 10.97
C LEU A 300 3.84 21.32 11.93
N LEU A 301 5.05 21.10 12.39
CA LEU A 301 5.79 22.07 13.17
C LEU A 301 6.16 23.35 12.37
N THR A 302 5.93 23.38 11.05
CA THR A 302 6.28 24.48 10.16
C THR A 302 5.10 25.10 9.41
N VAL A 303 3.86 24.69 9.66
CA VAL A 303 2.66 25.15 8.91
C VAL A 303 2.40 26.65 8.99
N LYS A 304 2.96 27.38 9.96
CA LYS A 304 2.87 28.86 10.02
C LYS A 304 4.06 29.58 9.40
N ASP A 305 5.14 28.88 9.07
CA ASP A 305 6.30 29.46 8.43
C ASP A 305 6.29 29.07 6.93
N TYR A 306 5.78 29.96 6.08
CA TYR A 306 5.97 29.95 4.63
C TYR A 306 7.46 30.17 4.26
N ARG A 307 8.38 29.46 4.93
CA ARG A 307 9.77 29.47 4.51
C ARG A 307 9.90 28.57 3.28
N PRO A 308 10.63 28.98 2.26
CA PRO A 308 10.95 28.10 1.14
C PRO A 308 11.64 26.85 1.70
N LEU A 309 11.11 25.67 1.39
CA LEU A 309 11.73 24.42 1.79
C LEU A 309 13.11 24.35 1.15
N SER A 310 14.13 24.10 1.98
CA SER A 310 15.50 23.88 1.51
C SER A 310 15.69 22.40 1.14
N CYS A 311 16.75 22.10 0.41
CA CYS A 311 17.15 20.70 0.16
C CYS A 311 17.57 19.95 1.43
N GLN A 312 17.56 20.60 2.59
CA GLN A 312 17.76 19.98 3.90
C GLN A 312 16.45 19.48 4.50
N ASP A 313 15.31 20.08 4.07
CA ASP A 313 13.99 19.80 4.64
C ASP A 313 13.18 18.77 3.84
N THR A 314 13.54 18.51 2.59
CA THR A 314 12.84 17.55 1.71
C THR A 314 13.79 17.00 0.66
N SER A 315 13.48 15.81 0.15
CA SER A 315 14.21 15.22 -0.97
C SER A 315 14.01 16.06 -2.23
N CYS A 316 15.02 16.85 -2.58
CA CYS A 316 15.00 17.76 -3.72
C CYS A 316 14.70 17.07 -5.06
N ARG A 317 14.94 15.77 -5.10
CA ARG A 317 14.82 14.96 -6.33
C ARG A 317 13.37 14.69 -6.72
N TYR A 318 12.44 14.75 -5.76
CA TYR A 318 11.03 14.40 -5.99
C TYR A 318 10.08 15.58 -5.77
N ALA A 319 10.55 16.67 -5.17
CA ALA A 319 9.71 17.81 -4.85
C ALA A 319 9.29 18.60 -6.09
N ALA A 320 8.05 19.06 -6.09
CA ALA A 320 7.48 19.85 -7.17
C ALA A 320 8.11 21.25 -7.28
N PRO A 321 8.23 21.85 -8.49
CA PRO A 321 8.91 23.13 -8.69
C PRO A 321 8.28 24.31 -7.93
N GLU A 322 6.98 24.31 -7.70
CA GLU A 322 6.26 25.34 -6.94
C GLU A 322 6.70 25.38 -5.46
N VAL A 323 7.13 24.24 -4.90
CA VAL A 323 7.64 24.15 -3.53
C VAL A 323 8.93 24.97 -3.35
N PHE A 324 9.79 25.00 -4.38
CA PHE A 324 11.05 25.76 -4.37
C PHE A 324 10.89 27.23 -4.80
N LYS A 325 9.79 27.54 -5.46
CA LYS A 325 9.48 28.92 -5.88
C LYS A 325 8.79 29.74 -4.80
N ASN A 326 8.51 29.14 -3.66
CA ASN A 326 7.73 29.76 -2.58
C ASN A 326 6.34 30.22 -3.05
N GLU A 327 5.73 29.47 -3.99
CA GLU A 327 4.37 29.66 -4.45
C GLU A 327 3.40 28.91 -3.53
N GLU A 328 2.16 29.36 -3.45
CA GLU A 328 1.11 28.59 -2.78
C GLU A 328 0.94 27.24 -3.48
N TYR A 329 0.86 26.16 -2.72
CA TYR A 329 0.72 24.82 -3.25
C TYR A 329 -0.39 24.02 -2.55
N ASP A 330 -0.92 23.05 -3.25
CA ASP A 330 -1.99 22.17 -2.80
C ASP A 330 -1.59 20.69 -2.95
N THR A 331 -2.57 19.80 -2.94
CA THR A 331 -2.39 18.34 -3.12
C THR A 331 -1.67 17.95 -4.41
N LYS A 332 -1.53 18.86 -5.37
CA LYS A 332 -0.90 18.60 -6.68
C LYS A 332 0.62 18.47 -6.61
N VAL A 333 1.24 18.86 -5.49
CA VAL A 333 2.68 18.60 -5.28
C VAL A 333 2.97 17.10 -5.16
N ASP A 334 2.10 16.34 -4.46
CA ASP A 334 2.25 14.89 -4.32
C ASP A 334 2.03 14.17 -5.66
N VAL A 335 1.20 14.71 -6.54
CA VAL A 335 1.01 14.18 -7.90
C VAL A 335 2.28 14.31 -8.73
N PHE A 336 3.01 15.40 -8.59
CA PHE A 336 4.30 15.58 -9.25
C PHE A 336 5.33 14.56 -8.76
N SER A 337 5.45 14.41 -7.44
CA SER A 337 6.35 13.43 -6.81
C SER A 337 6.02 11.99 -7.25
N PHE A 338 4.75 11.65 -7.28
CA PHE A 338 4.25 10.35 -7.76
C PHE A 338 4.71 10.04 -9.20
N ALA A 339 4.67 11.03 -10.11
CA ALA A 339 5.13 10.84 -11.49
C ALA A 339 6.60 10.42 -11.55
N LEU A 340 7.45 11.05 -10.73
CA LEU A 340 8.88 10.78 -10.66
C LEU A 340 9.17 9.40 -10.07
N ILE A 341 8.42 8.99 -9.04
CA ILE A 341 8.53 7.65 -8.45
C ILE A 341 8.09 6.59 -9.45
N LEU A 342 6.97 6.81 -10.16
CA LEU A 342 6.50 5.88 -11.18
C LEU A 342 7.52 5.72 -12.31
N GLN A 343 8.15 6.81 -12.76
CA GLN A 343 9.24 6.75 -13.73
C GLN A 343 10.42 5.95 -13.18
N GLU A 344 10.87 6.23 -11.95
CA GLU A 344 11.99 5.52 -11.31
C GLU A 344 11.74 4.01 -11.21
N MET A 345 10.54 3.58 -10.82
CA MET A 345 10.20 2.16 -10.79
C MET A 345 10.38 1.46 -12.15
N ILE A 346 10.17 2.18 -13.26
CA ILE A 346 10.28 1.65 -14.61
C ILE A 346 11.71 1.76 -15.15
N GLU A 347 12.39 2.88 -14.87
CA GLU A 347 13.76 3.14 -15.33
C GLU A 347 14.79 2.37 -14.48
N GLY A 348 14.53 2.15 -13.20
CA GLY A 348 15.43 1.52 -12.23
C GLY A 348 16.54 2.44 -11.74
N CYS A 349 16.40 3.75 -11.94
CA CYS A 349 17.33 4.77 -11.45
C CYS A 349 16.57 6.04 -11.05
N PRO A 350 17.08 6.79 -10.05
CA PRO A 350 16.45 8.03 -9.59
C PRO A 350 16.30 9.08 -10.71
N PRO A 351 15.30 9.97 -10.59
CA PRO A 351 15.14 11.09 -11.52
C PRO A 351 16.43 11.90 -11.63
N PHE A 352 16.84 12.26 -12.83
CA PHE A 352 18.08 13.01 -13.07
C PHE A 352 19.32 12.44 -12.34
N TYR A 353 19.50 11.12 -12.32
CA TYR A 353 20.55 10.43 -11.57
C TYR A 353 21.97 10.97 -11.86
N ALA A 354 22.21 11.58 -13.03
CA ALA A 354 23.49 12.16 -13.42
C ALA A 354 23.69 13.59 -12.91
N LYS A 355 22.64 14.26 -12.38
CA LYS A 355 22.73 15.59 -11.77
C LYS A 355 22.95 15.48 -10.28
N GLN A 356 23.66 16.44 -9.70
CA GLN A 356 23.71 16.56 -8.23
C GLN A 356 22.34 16.90 -7.69
N GLU A 357 22.04 16.49 -6.47
CA GLU A 357 20.72 16.65 -5.87
C GLU A 357 20.29 18.12 -5.79
N THR A 358 21.20 19.01 -5.46
CA THR A 358 21.00 20.47 -5.40
C THR A 358 20.74 21.13 -6.76
N GLU A 359 21.03 20.45 -7.87
CA GLU A 359 20.79 20.96 -9.24
C GLU A 359 19.41 20.56 -9.77
N VAL A 360 18.80 19.49 -9.20
CA VAL A 360 17.52 18.96 -9.69
C VAL A 360 16.36 19.96 -9.57
N PRO A 361 16.21 20.70 -8.45
CA PRO A 361 15.18 21.73 -8.36
C PRO A 361 15.30 22.81 -9.44
N LYS A 362 16.53 23.24 -9.75
CA LYS A 362 16.78 24.24 -10.80
C LYS A 362 16.35 23.71 -12.17
N ALA A 363 16.58 22.44 -12.46
CA ALA A 363 16.16 21.79 -13.67
C ALA A 363 14.61 21.75 -13.77
N PHE A 364 13.89 21.38 -12.68
CA PHE A 364 12.43 21.40 -12.66
C PHE A 364 11.86 22.80 -12.85
N VAL A 365 12.45 23.80 -12.19
CA VAL A 365 12.07 25.22 -12.37
C VAL A 365 12.30 25.68 -13.81
N ALA A 366 13.39 25.22 -14.45
CA ALA A 366 13.68 25.46 -15.86
C ALA A 366 12.81 24.62 -16.82
N ARG A 367 11.81 23.91 -16.32
CA ARG A 367 10.87 23.03 -17.05
C ARG A 367 11.50 21.80 -17.66
N GLU A 368 12.73 21.44 -17.25
CA GLU A 368 13.31 20.16 -17.61
C GLU A 368 12.55 19.01 -16.94
N ARG A 369 12.48 17.86 -17.60
CA ARG A 369 11.94 16.61 -17.05
C ARG A 369 12.94 15.48 -17.28
N PRO A 370 12.99 14.49 -16.37
CA PRO A 370 13.86 13.34 -16.56
C PRO A 370 13.52 12.61 -17.86
N PRO A 371 14.51 12.30 -18.72
CA PRO A 371 14.24 11.63 -19.99
C PRO A 371 13.81 10.17 -19.80
N PHE A 372 12.91 9.70 -20.66
CA PHE A 372 12.55 8.30 -20.77
C PHE A 372 13.64 7.52 -21.52
N ARG A 373 14.43 6.70 -20.81
CA ARG A 373 15.58 5.96 -21.35
C ARG A 373 15.30 4.47 -21.51
N ALA A 374 14.43 3.92 -20.68
CA ALA A 374 14.09 2.51 -20.74
C ALA A 374 13.42 2.14 -22.08
N PRO A 375 13.66 0.93 -22.61
CA PRO A 375 13.01 0.47 -23.83
C PRO A 375 11.49 0.57 -23.76
N ILE A 376 10.83 0.91 -24.89
CA ILE A 376 9.36 1.10 -24.97
C ILE A 376 8.59 -0.10 -24.39
N LYS A 377 9.11 -1.32 -24.52
CA LYS A 377 8.48 -2.54 -23.96
C LYS A 377 8.35 -2.55 -22.44
N ARG A 378 9.10 -1.72 -21.72
CA ARG A 378 9.01 -1.57 -20.25
C ARG A 378 7.87 -0.65 -19.84
N TYR A 379 7.46 0.25 -20.73
CA TYR A 379 6.30 1.12 -20.50
C TYR A 379 5.04 0.41 -20.95
N ALA A 380 4.12 0.13 -20.04
CA ALA A 380 2.78 -0.27 -20.42
C ALA A 380 2.12 0.87 -21.21
N HIS A 381 1.26 0.52 -22.15
CA HIS A 381 0.56 1.52 -22.97
C HIS A 381 -0.28 2.46 -22.08
N GLY A 382 -0.06 3.75 -22.19
CA GLY A 382 -0.73 4.80 -21.41
C GLY A 382 0.06 5.28 -20.18
N ILE A 383 1.17 4.58 -19.80
CA ILE A 383 1.96 4.97 -18.61
C ILE A 383 2.78 6.23 -18.86
N LYS A 384 3.36 6.41 -20.05
CA LYS A 384 4.15 7.63 -20.35
C LYS A 384 3.27 8.85 -20.31
N GLU A 385 2.12 8.76 -20.95
CA GLU A 385 1.10 9.81 -21.01
C GLU A 385 0.66 10.19 -19.58
N LEU A 386 0.40 9.19 -18.74
CA LEU A 386 0.04 9.44 -17.33
C LEU A 386 1.17 10.14 -16.55
N ILE A 387 2.42 9.72 -16.73
CA ILE A 387 3.57 10.39 -16.11
C ILE A 387 3.66 11.84 -16.58
N GLU A 388 3.51 12.11 -17.87
CA GLU A 388 3.56 13.44 -18.45
C GLU A 388 2.43 14.36 -17.96
N GLU A 389 1.24 13.83 -17.77
CA GLU A 389 0.12 14.54 -17.14
C GLU A 389 0.41 14.87 -15.68
N CYS A 390 0.92 13.90 -14.90
CA CYS A 390 1.17 14.06 -13.47
C CYS A 390 2.28 15.09 -13.16
N TRP A 391 3.32 15.21 -13.99
CA TRP A 391 4.39 16.19 -13.79
C TRP A 391 4.22 17.48 -14.62
N ASN A 392 2.98 17.78 -15.02
CA ASN A 392 2.69 19.00 -15.78
C ASN A 392 3.21 20.25 -15.04
N GLU A 393 3.71 21.23 -15.79
CA GLU A 393 4.22 22.49 -15.24
C GLU A 393 3.16 23.22 -14.40
N LYS A 394 1.92 23.24 -14.90
CA LYS A 394 0.78 23.88 -14.24
C LYS A 394 0.12 22.90 -13.28
N PRO A 395 0.16 23.11 -11.94
CA PRO A 395 -0.44 22.19 -10.97
C PRO A 395 -1.92 21.87 -11.26
N ALA A 396 -2.70 22.86 -11.66
CA ALA A 396 -4.12 22.71 -11.99
C ALA A 396 -4.40 21.75 -13.17
N LYS A 397 -3.39 21.46 -14.02
CA LYS A 397 -3.51 20.50 -15.12
C LYS A 397 -3.15 19.08 -14.72
N ARG A 398 -2.54 18.88 -13.57
CA ARG A 398 -2.23 17.56 -13.05
C ARG A 398 -3.52 16.86 -12.62
N PRO A 399 -3.69 15.56 -12.89
CA PRO A 399 -4.88 14.81 -12.47
C PRO A 399 -4.99 14.76 -10.94
N THR A 400 -6.14 14.37 -10.42
CA THR A 400 -6.32 13.96 -9.03
C THR A 400 -5.89 12.50 -8.87
N PHE A 401 -5.57 12.05 -7.63
CA PHE A 401 -5.25 10.64 -7.42
C PHE A 401 -6.40 9.70 -7.76
N ARG A 402 -7.65 10.10 -7.59
CA ARG A 402 -8.82 9.34 -8.07
C ARG A 402 -8.78 9.11 -9.59
N GLN A 403 -8.42 10.12 -10.38
CA GLN A 403 -8.25 9.98 -11.83
C GLN A 403 -7.04 9.11 -12.18
N ILE A 404 -5.94 9.23 -11.42
CA ILE A 404 -4.74 8.40 -11.57
C ILE A 404 -5.08 6.91 -11.33
N ILE A 405 -5.83 6.60 -10.25
CA ILE A 405 -6.28 5.24 -9.94
C ILE A 405 -7.07 4.66 -11.11
N THR A 406 -8.08 5.37 -11.62
CA THR A 406 -8.88 4.92 -12.77
C THR A 406 -8.00 4.62 -14.00
N SER A 407 -7.02 5.48 -14.29
CA SER A 407 -6.08 5.27 -15.39
C SER A 407 -5.20 4.04 -15.18
N LEU A 408 -4.64 3.87 -13.97
CA LEU A 408 -3.78 2.74 -13.61
C LEU A 408 -4.55 1.41 -13.64
N GLU A 409 -5.79 1.35 -13.16
CA GLU A 409 -6.64 0.17 -13.21
C GLU A 409 -6.94 -0.25 -14.66
N SER A 410 -7.25 0.72 -15.52
CA SER A 410 -7.41 0.46 -16.96
C SER A 410 -6.13 -0.14 -17.57
N ILE A 411 -4.96 0.38 -17.20
CA ILE A 411 -3.66 -0.11 -17.68
C ILE A 411 -3.38 -1.51 -17.13
N TYR A 412 -3.62 -1.73 -15.84
CA TYR A 412 -3.43 -3.04 -15.16
C TYR A 412 -4.29 -4.13 -15.79
N ASN A 413 -5.56 -3.85 -16.05
CA ASN A 413 -6.48 -4.78 -16.70
C ASN A 413 -5.99 -5.16 -18.11
N ARG A 414 -5.48 -4.22 -18.89
CA ARG A 414 -4.90 -4.50 -20.22
C ARG A 414 -3.67 -5.40 -20.14
N ILE A 415 -2.82 -5.24 -19.12
CA ILE A 415 -1.65 -6.10 -18.91
C ILE A 415 -2.08 -7.51 -18.52
N SER A 416 -3.05 -7.64 -17.61
CA SER A 416 -3.54 -8.91 -17.07
C SER A 416 -4.27 -9.72 -18.15
N HIS A 417 -5.11 -9.08 -18.97
CA HIS A 417 -5.76 -9.74 -20.11
C HIS A 417 -4.75 -10.28 -21.14
N LYS A 418 -3.69 -9.53 -21.46
CA LYS A 418 -2.63 -10.02 -22.35
C LYS A 418 -1.91 -11.26 -21.81
N ARG A 419 -1.76 -11.39 -20.48
CA ARG A 419 -1.19 -12.59 -19.84
C ARG A 419 -2.13 -13.79 -19.93
N ARG A 420 -3.43 -13.65 -19.66
CA ARG A 420 -4.42 -14.73 -19.76
C ARG A 420 -4.47 -15.37 -21.14
N TRP A 421 -4.35 -14.57 -22.20
CA TRP A 421 -4.32 -15.10 -23.58
C TRP A 421 -3.03 -15.84 -23.92
N LYS A 422 -1.89 -15.50 -23.30
CA LYS A 422 -0.62 -16.22 -23.52
C LYS A 422 -0.50 -17.53 -22.74
N VAL A 423 -1.29 -17.75 -21.72
CA VAL A 423 -1.22 -18.92 -20.81
C VAL A 423 -2.31 -19.95 -21.10
N ARG A 424 -3.22 -19.73 -22.08
CA ARG A 424 -4.08 -20.80 -22.56
C ARG A 424 -3.26 -21.68 -23.52
N PRO A 425 -2.75 -22.85 -23.09
CA PRO A 425 -2.36 -23.88 -24.05
C PRO A 425 -3.65 -24.24 -24.80
N LEU A 426 -3.60 -24.22 -26.13
CA LEU A 426 -4.54 -24.91 -26.95
C LEU A 426 -4.59 -26.35 -26.42
N LYS A 427 -5.57 -26.68 -25.58
CA LYS A 427 -5.89 -28.09 -25.31
C LYS A 427 -6.29 -28.65 -26.65
N CYS A 428 -5.37 -29.42 -27.23
CA CYS A 428 -5.59 -30.21 -28.39
C CYS A 428 -6.94 -30.91 -28.27
N PHE A 429 -7.72 -30.81 -29.31
CA PHE A 429 -8.92 -31.63 -29.48
C PHE A 429 -8.54 -33.11 -29.24
N PRO A 430 -9.34 -33.89 -28.50
CA PRO A 430 -9.08 -35.31 -28.40
C PRO A 430 -9.16 -35.90 -29.82
N THR A 431 -8.05 -36.46 -30.26
CA THR A 431 -7.99 -37.27 -31.45
C THR A 431 -9.00 -38.41 -31.27
N PHE A 432 -10.09 -38.38 -32.04
CA PHE A 432 -10.96 -39.55 -32.18
C PHE A 432 -10.16 -40.60 -32.93
N GLU A 433 -9.58 -41.57 -32.23
CA GLU A 433 -9.13 -42.82 -32.81
C GLU A 433 -10.36 -43.61 -33.21
N VAL A 434 -10.65 -43.60 -34.52
CA VAL A 434 -11.59 -44.54 -35.13
C VAL A 434 -10.87 -45.88 -35.18
N THR A 435 -11.12 -46.73 -34.19
CA THR A 435 -10.74 -48.13 -34.21
C THR A 435 -11.60 -48.87 -35.22
N LEU A 436 -11.11 -49.05 -36.46
CA LEU A 436 -11.63 -50.00 -37.43
C LEU A 436 -11.31 -51.41 -36.92
N LYS A 437 -12.29 -52.09 -36.35
CA LYS A 437 -12.26 -53.53 -36.12
C LYS A 437 -12.26 -54.25 -37.48
N LYS A 438 -11.11 -54.86 -37.79
CA LYS A 438 -11.02 -55.87 -38.90
C LYS A 438 -11.55 -57.17 -38.36
N ASP A 439 -12.78 -57.53 -38.78
CA ASP A 439 -13.29 -58.93 -38.69
C ASP A 439 -12.52 -59.84 -39.66
N ARG A 440 -11.83 -60.82 -39.11
CA ARG A 440 -11.29 -61.94 -39.81
C ARG A 440 -12.41 -63.01 -39.92
N SER A 441 -12.93 -63.28 -41.11
CA SER A 441 -13.55 -64.53 -41.40
C SER A 441 -12.87 -65.15 -42.62
N SER A 442 -12.49 -66.39 -42.44
CA SER A 442 -11.84 -67.33 -43.34
C SER A 442 -12.70 -67.70 -44.57
N ARG A 443 -12.09 -67.85 -45.71
CA ARG A 443 -12.16 -69.07 -46.54
C ARG A 443 -11.44 -68.93 -47.90
N SER A 444 -10.46 -69.78 -48.02
CA SER A 444 -10.19 -70.81 -49.07
C SER A 444 -10.12 -70.40 -50.56
N SER A 445 -8.91 -70.64 -51.07
CA SER A 445 -8.49 -71.27 -52.29
C SER A 445 -9.09 -70.88 -53.64
N SER A 446 -8.30 -70.38 -54.56
CA SER A 446 -7.84 -71.18 -55.72
C SER A 446 -7.02 -70.33 -56.70
N SER A 447 -5.96 -70.97 -57.13
CA SER A 447 -5.04 -70.70 -58.23
C SER A 447 -5.65 -70.10 -59.51
N TRP A 448 -4.87 -69.23 -60.16
CA TRP A 448 -4.46 -69.37 -61.58
C TRP A 448 -3.73 -68.12 -62.04
N SER A 449 -2.50 -68.23 -62.42
CA SER A 449 -1.75 -67.40 -63.37
C SER A 449 -1.94 -68.02 -64.77
N PRO A 450 -1.41 -67.44 -65.85
CA PRO A 450 -0.68 -66.18 -66.06
C PRO A 450 -1.11 -65.48 -67.41
N ASP A 451 -0.29 -64.48 -67.75
CA ASP A 451 0.11 -63.98 -69.08
C ASP A 451 -0.63 -62.79 -69.73
N SER A 452 0.25 -61.86 -70.01
CA SER A 452 0.48 -61.10 -71.27
C SER A 452 -0.66 -60.18 -71.80
N ILE A 453 -0.46 -58.96 -71.87
CA ILE A 453 0.20 -58.11 -72.91
C ILE A 453 0.32 -56.70 -72.36
#